data_ae6441a92dd2c0f56b3b9ba5ce676985
#
_entry.id   ae6441a92dd2c0f56b3b9ba5ce676985
#
_cell.length_a   1.000
_cell.length_b   1.000
_cell.length_c   1.000
_cell.angle_alpha   90.00
_cell.angle_beta   90.00
_cell.angle_gamma   90.00
#
_symmetry.space_group_name_H-M   'P 1'
#
loop_
_entity.id
_entity.type
_entity.pdbx_description
1 polymer ?
#
loop_
_entity_poly.entity_id
_entity_poly.type
_entity_poly.pdbx_seq_one_letter_code
_entity_poly.pdbx_strand_id
1 'polypeptide(L)'
;IRIILFLVCVLSGSIANAVPVQGLYRADINVPAIESEAAMLNSAFSQAVKQVLIKVSGDEQAIRGNLLAQAQKSAASWVAQHSVVTLPDLLSTENGLVPGRQVMVTFYRESIDGFLSQNNLPVWAENLGRECPICGIK
;
A
#
# COMPACT_ATOMS: atom_id res chain seq x y z
N ILE A 1 3.14 -7.14 58.77
CA ILE A 1 4.13 -6.30 58.04
C ILE A 1 4.83 -7.10 56.92
N ARG A 2 4.97 -8.38 57.06
CA ARG A 2 5.61 -9.22 56.02
C ARG A 2 4.71 -9.61 54.84
N ILE A 3 3.42 -9.39 54.93
CA ILE A 3 2.43 -9.77 53.93
C ILE A 3 2.21 -8.63 52.91
N ILE A 4 2.56 -7.40 53.23
CA ILE A 4 2.35 -6.23 52.38
C ILE A 4 3.40 -6.11 51.28
N LEU A 5 4.53 -6.80 51.40
CA LEU A 5 5.62 -6.71 50.45
C LEU A 5 5.45 -7.60 49.21
N PHE A 6 4.42 -8.41 49.16
CA PHE A 6 4.20 -9.36 48.06
C PHE A 6 3.17 -8.92 47.01
N LEU A 7 2.55 -7.76 47.21
CA LEU A 7 1.45 -7.33 46.33
C LEU A 7 1.81 -6.24 45.34
N VAL A 8 3.06 -5.94 45.13
CA VAL A 8 3.49 -4.86 44.23
C VAL A 8 4.13 -5.35 42.90
N CYS A 9 4.13 -6.64 42.65
CA CYS A 9 4.91 -7.19 41.55
C CYS A 9 4.12 -7.70 40.33
N VAL A 10 2.86 -7.32 40.15
CA VAL A 10 2.11 -7.84 38.98
C VAL A 10 1.28 -6.74 38.33
N LEU A 11 1.92 -5.76 37.74
CA LEU A 11 1.21 -4.88 36.78
C LEU A 11 2.17 -4.27 35.79
N SER A 12 3.06 -5.11 35.24
CA SER A 12 3.74 -4.74 33.98
C SER A 12 2.94 -5.34 32.82
N GLY A 13 1.74 -4.84 32.65
CA GLY A 13 0.97 -5.09 31.44
C GLY A 13 1.68 -4.41 30.28
N SER A 14 2.45 -5.15 29.52
CA SER A 14 2.97 -4.69 28.25
C SER A 14 1.77 -4.44 27.34
N ILE A 15 1.42 -3.19 27.17
CA ILE A 15 0.46 -2.80 26.13
C ILE A 15 1.19 -3.01 24.81
N ALA A 16 0.97 -4.15 24.19
CA ALA A 16 1.37 -4.38 22.82
C ALA A 16 0.52 -3.47 21.94
N ASN A 17 1.03 -2.29 21.63
CA ASN A 17 0.45 -1.44 20.60
C ASN A 17 0.68 -2.14 19.27
N ALA A 18 -0.40 -2.67 18.68
CA ALA A 18 -0.38 -3.09 17.30
C ALA A 18 -0.11 -1.85 16.44
N VAL A 19 1.11 -1.72 15.93
CA VAL A 19 1.46 -0.64 15.01
C VAL A 19 0.71 -0.90 13.72
N PRO A 20 -0.18 0.01 13.28
CA PRO A 20 -0.83 -0.14 11.99
C PRO A 20 0.24 -0.19 10.91
N VAL A 21 0.13 -1.12 9.98
CA VAL A 21 1.04 -1.20 8.83
C VAL A 21 0.80 0.03 7.97
N GLN A 22 1.62 1.04 8.16
CA GLN A 22 1.55 2.26 7.38
C GLN A 22 2.10 2.03 5.98
N GLY A 23 1.52 2.71 5.01
CA GLY A 23 2.02 2.67 3.64
C GLY A 23 1.50 1.51 2.78
N LEU A 24 0.56 0.70 3.28
CA LEU A 24 -0.01 -0.38 2.49
C LEU A 24 -0.74 0.13 1.23
N TYR A 25 -1.44 1.25 1.37
CA TYR A 25 -2.22 1.90 0.32
C TYR A 25 -1.45 3.02 -0.38
N ARG A 26 -0.15 3.08 -0.17
CA ARG A 26 0.75 4.05 -0.77
C ARG A 26 1.79 3.37 -1.65
N ALA A 27 2.13 4.02 -2.75
CA ALA A 27 3.26 3.64 -3.59
C ALA A 27 4.05 4.87 -4.01
N ASP A 28 5.35 4.72 -4.11
CA ASP A 28 6.27 5.74 -4.57
C ASP A 28 6.84 5.28 -5.92
N ILE A 29 6.55 6.02 -6.96
CA ILE A 29 6.87 5.67 -8.35
C ILE A 29 7.83 6.68 -8.93
N ASN A 30 8.95 6.21 -9.45
CA ASN A 30 9.89 7.04 -10.19
C ASN A 30 9.57 7.00 -11.66
N VAL A 31 9.32 8.17 -12.25
CA VAL A 31 8.98 8.31 -13.67
C VAL A 31 9.89 9.34 -14.33
N PRO A 32 10.24 9.17 -15.62
CA PRO A 32 11.00 10.16 -16.34
C PRO A 32 10.16 11.42 -16.59
N ALA A 33 10.78 12.58 -16.44
CA ALA A 33 10.15 13.88 -16.65
C ALA A 33 10.24 14.34 -18.11
N ILE A 34 9.92 13.45 -19.04
CA ILE A 34 10.03 13.69 -20.48
C ILE A 34 8.69 13.90 -21.17
N GLU A 35 7.61 13.62 -20.47
CA GLU A 35 6.26 13.73 -20.99
C GLU A 35 5.51 14.90 -20.33
N SER A 36 4.30 15.15 -20.83
CA SER A 36 3.41 16.09 -20.15
C SER A 36 3.11 15.62 -18.72
N GLU A 37 2.81 16.56 -17.84
CA GLU A 37 2.48 16.25 -16.46
C GLU A 37 1.32 15.26 -16.35
N ALA A 38 0.29 15.42 -17.17
CA ALA A 38 -0.85 14.51 -17.19
C ALA A 38 -0.46 13.09 -17.59
N ALA A 39 0.37 12.91 -18.61
CA ALA A 39 0.85 11.60 -19.04
C ALA A 39 1.75 10.96 -17.98
N MET A 40 2.63 11.75 -17.37
CA MET A 40 3.48 11.33 -16.28
C MET A 40 2.66 10.83 -15.08
N LEU A 41 1.64 11.58 -14.66
CA LEU A 41 0.77 11.20 -13.54
C LEU A 41 -0.03 9.94 -13.86
N ASN A 42 -0.59 9.82 -15.05
CA ASN A 42 -1.33 8.63 -15.45
C ASN A 42 -0.44 7.37 -15.43
N SER A 43 0.77 7.49 -15.94
CA SER A 43 1.76 6.40 -15.87
C SER A 43 2.08 6.03 -14.43
N ALA A 44 2.33 7.02 -13.58
CA ALA A 44 2.62 6.82 -12.17
C ALA A 44 1.45 6.15 -11.43
N PHE A 45 0.22 6.59 -11.65
CA PHE A 45 -0.96 6.02 -11.02
C PHE A 45 -1.19 4.56 -11.45
N SER A 46 -0.98 4.24 -12.72
CA SER A 46 -1.09 2.88 -13.23
C SER A 46 -0.08 1.93 -12.60
N GLN A 47 1.15 2.37 -12.43
CA GLN A 47 2.19 1.60 -11.74
C GLN A 47 1.92 1.50 -10.23
N ALA A 48 1.49 2.60 -9.62
CA ALA A 48 1.19 2.67 -8.20
C ALA A 48 0.05 1.74 -7.81
N VAL A 49 -1.04 1.71 -8.58
CA VAL A 49 -2.19 0.83 -8.29
C VAL A 49 -1.80 -0.64 -8.35
N LYS A 50 -0.95 -1.03 -9.30
CA LYS A 50 -0.41 -2.38 -9.36
C LYS A 50 0.34 -2.76 -8.09
N GLN A 51 1.26 -1.89 -7.65
CA GLN A 51 2.05 -2.13 -6.45
C GLN A 51 1.17 -2.24 -5.20
N VAL A 52 0.19 -1.35 -5.06
CA VAL A 52 -0.73 -1.35 -3.91
C VAL A 52 -1.60 -2.60 -3.91
N LEU A 53 -2.15 -3.00 -5.05
CA LEU A 53 -2.95 -4.23 -5.16
C LEU A 53 -2.14 -5.47 -4.77
N ILE A 54 -0.90 -5.57 -5.20
CA ILE A 54 0.00 -6.67 -4.82
C ILE A 54 0.27 -6.64 -3.31
N LYS A 55 0.57 -5.48 -2.75
CA LYS A 55 0.82 -5.35 -1.30
C LYS A 55 -0.40 -5.75 -0.47
N VAL A 56 -1.57 -5.29 -0.85
CA VAL A 56 -2.81 -5.49 -0.09
C VAL A 56 -3.35 -6.91 -0.23
N SER A 57 -3.27 -7.49 -1.43
CA SER A 57 -3.72 -8.87 -1.68
C SER A 57 -2.70 -9.93 -1.28
N GLY A 58 -1.42 -9.58 -1.30
CA GLY A 58 -0.33 -10.54 -1.10
C GLY A 58 -0.13 -11.52 -2.26
N ASP A 59 -0.77 -11.28 -3.41
CA ASP A 59 -0.75 -12.19 -4.55
C ASP A 59 -0.44 -11.47 -5.86
N GLU A 60 0.84 -11.47 -6.21
CA GLU A 60 1.30 -10.89 -7.48
C GLU A 60 0.75 -11.64 -8.69
N GLN A 61 0.55 -12.94 -8.58
CA GLN A 61 0.09 -13.77 -9.69
C GLN A 61 -1.35 -13.48 -10.07
N ALA A 62 -2.17 -13.10 -9.11
CA ALA A 62 -3.56 -12.74 -9.35
C ALA A 62 -3.72 -11.35 -9.97
N ILE A 63 -2.77 -10.44 -9.71
CA ILE A 63 -2.82 -9.05 -10.20
C ILE A 63 -2.22 -8.97 -11.60
N ARG A 64 -2.95 -9.49 -12.58
CA ARG A 64 -2.52 -9.58 -13.99
C ARG A 64 -3.67 -9.43 -14.98
N GLY A 65 -3.30 -9.27 -16.24
CA GLY A 65 -4.24 -9.35 -17.36
C GLY A 65 -5.39 -8.35 -17.25
N ASN A 66 -6.59 -8.82 -17.49
CA ASN A 66 -7.79 -7.97 -17.48
C ASN A 66 -8.07 -7.33 -16.13
N LEU A 67 -7.80 -8.03 -15.05
CA LEU A 67 -7.99 -7.49 -13.70
C LEU A 67 -7.09 -6.29 -13.46
N LEU A 68 -5.81 -6.40 -13.81
CA LEU A 68 -4.87 -5.29 -13.71
C LEU A 68 -5.28 -4.13 -14.65
N ALA A 69 -5.70 -4.43 -15.87
CA ALA A 69 -6.13 -3.42 -16.83
C ALA A 69 -7.35 -2.63 -16.32
N GLN A 70 -8.32 -3.29 -15.71
CA GLN A 70 -9.47 -2.64 -15.08
C GLN A 70 -9.04 -1.72 -13.93
N ALA A 71 -8.15 -2.21 -13.07
CA ALA A 71 -7.62 -1.42 -11.97
C ALA A 71 -6.88 -0.17 -12.47
N GLN A 72 -6.06 -0.32 -13.48
CA GLN A 72 -5.30 0.79 -14.06
C GLN A 72 -6.20 1.86 -14.69
N LYS A 73 -7.31 1.46 -15.32
CA LYS A 73 -8.32 2.41 -15.82
C LYS A 73 -8.98 3.23 -14.73
N SER A 74 -9.17 2.63 -13.57
CA SER A 74 -9.83 3.27 -12.43
C SER A 74 -8.84 3.93 -11.46
N ALA A 75 -7.55 3.74 -11.65
CA ALA A 75 -6.51 4.17 -10.72
C ALA A 75 -6.62 5.64 -10.34
N ALA A 76 -6.79 6.52 -11.31
CA ALA A 76 -6.89 7.96 -11.06
C ALA A 76 -8.07 8.33 -10.15
N SER A 77 -9.20 7.63 -10.27
CA SER A 77 -10.38 7.85 -9.43
C SER A 77 -10.21 7.33 -8.00
N TRP A 78 -9.28 6.43 -7.78
CA TRP A 78 -8.98 5.84 -6.48
C TRP A 78 -7.90 6.59 -5.69
N VAL A 79 -7.24 7.57 -6.32
CA VAL A 79 -6.20 8.37 -5.67
C VAL A 79 -6.83 9.30 -4.64
N ALA A 80 -6.43 9.14 -3.38
CA ALA A 80 -6.82 10.02 -2.30
C ALA A 80 -5.97 11.30 -2.29
N GLN A 81 -4.65 11.12 -2.48
CA GLN A 81 -3.71 12.23 -2.63
C GLN A 81 -2.47 11.76 -3.37
N HIS A 82 -1.77 12.70 -3.96
CA HIS A 82 -0.47 12.47 -4.56
C HIS A 82 0.43 13.69 -4.36
N SER A 83 1.72 13.46 -4.43
CA SER A 83 2.72 14.52 -4.46
C SER A 83 3.84 14.16 -5.43
N VAL A 84 4.46 15.16 -6.02
CA VAL A 84 5.53 15.00 -6.99
C VAL A 84 6.76 15.73 -6.48
N VAL A 85 7.88 15.02 -6.43
CA VAL A 85 9.17 15.60 -6.08
C VAL A 85 10.19 15.34 -7.19
N THR A 86 11.11 16.27 -7.36
CA THR A 86 12.21 16.09 -8.30
C THR A 86 13.24 15.14 -7.68
N LEU A 87 13.66 14.14 -8.45
CA LEU A 87 14.74 13.27 -8.02
C LEU A 87 16.08 14.00 -8.13
N PRO A 88 16.99 13.78 -7.17
CA PRO A 88 18.33 14.36 -7.25
C PRO A 88 19.17 13.73 -8.36
N ASP A 89 18.91 12.47 -8.69
CA ASP A 89 19.64 11.71 -9.69
C ASP A 89 18.83 11.56 -10.98
N LEU A 90 19.57 11.41 -12.09
CA LEU A 90 18.96 11.13 -13.37
C LEU A 90 18.51 9.66 -13.45
N LEU A 91 17.40 9.44 -14.12
CA LEU A 91 16.90 8.10 -14.41
C LEU A 91 17.52 7.57 -15.71
N SER A 92 17.91 6.30 -15.67
CA SER A 92 18.38 5.60 -16.86
C SER A 92 17.16 5.09 -17.65
N THR A 93 17.08 5.50 -18.91
CA THR A 93 16.06 5.05 -19.85
C THR A 93 16.73 4.45 -21.10
N GLU A 94 15.94 3.83 -21.96
CA GLU A 94 16.43 3.32 -23.24
C GLU A 94 17.07 4.41 -24.12
N ASN A 95 16.65 5.66 -23.92
CA ASN A 95 17.16 6.83 -24.65
C ASN A 95 18.25 7.60 -23.90
N GLY A 96 18.79 7.04 -22.82
CA GLY A 96 19.82 7.65 -22.01
C GLY A 96 19.35 8.14 -20.65
N LEU A 97 20.15 9.00 -20.03
CA LEU A 97 19.85 9.58 -18.72
C LEU A 97 18.94 10.78 -18.86
N VAL A 98 17.83 10.77 -18.13
CA VAL A 98 16.82 11.84 -18.16
C VAL A 98 16.48 12.29 -16.74
N PRO A 99 16.01 13.55 -16.56
CA PRO A 99 15.48 13.99 -15.29
C PRO A 99 14.34 13.11 -14.82
N GLY A 100 14.30 12.81 -13.54
CA GLY A 100 13.28 11.96 -12.93
C GLY A 100 12.41 12.71 -11.94
N ARG A 101 11.20 12.22 -11.79
CA ARG A 101 10.24 12.65 -10.76
C ARG A 101 9.85 11.44 -9.94
N GLN A 102 9.74 11.63 -8.64
CA GLN A 102 9.09 10.66 -7.77
C GLN A 102 7.66 11.12 -7.51
N VAL A 103 6.72 10.26 -7.86
CA VAL A 103 5.28 10.47 -7.59
C VAL A 103 4.91 9.58 -6.43
N MET A 104 4.54 10.19 -5.32
CA MET A 104 4.04 9.50 -4.14
C MET A 104 2.52 9.48 -4.23
N VAL A 105 1.92 8.31 -4.29
CA VAL A 105 0.48 8.13 -4.50
C VAL A 105 -0.11 7.38 -3.32
N THR A 106 -1.17 7.93 -2.72
CA THR A 106 -1.97 7.26 -1.70
C THR A 106 -3.37 7.04 -2.23
N PHE A 107 -3.85 5.81 -2.16
CA PHE A 107 -5.18 5.43 -2.63
C PHE A 107 -6.17 5.38 -1.48
N TYR A 108 -7.45 5.57 -1.79
CA TYR A 108 -8.53 5.29 -0.86
C TYR A 108 -8.57 3.80 -0.54
N ARG A 109 -8.50 3.49 0.73
CA ARG A 109 -8.57 2.10 1.22
C ARG A 109 -9.82 1.38 0.71
N GLU A 110 -10.96 2.04 0.82
CA GLU A 110 -12.25 1.47 0.43
C GLU A 110 -12.29 1.09 -1.05
N SER A 111 -11.64 1.88 -1.90
CA SER A 111 -11.58 1.61 -3.33
C SER A 111 -10.75 0.36 -3.64
N ILE A 112 -9.59 0.26 -3.02
CA ILE A 112 -8.68 -0.89 -3.20
C ILE A 112 -9.31 -2.18 -2.63
N ASP A 113 -9.77 -2.12 -1.40
CA ASP A 113 -10.36 -3.27 -0.72
C ASP A 113 -11.64 -3.73 -1.42
N GLY A 114 -12.46 -2.79 -1.86
CA GLY A 114 -13.68 -3.07 -2.63
C GLY A 114 -13.39 -3.75 -3.97
N PHE A 115 -12.38 -3.28 -4.69
CA PHE A 115 -11.96 -3.90 -5.96
C PHE A 115 -11.47 -5.34 -5.75
N LEU A 116 -10.63 -5.56 -4.75
CA LEU A 116 -10.14 -6.90 -4.42
C LEU A 116 -11.29 -7.84 -4.02
N SER A 117 -12.20 -7.37 -3.18
CA SER A 117 -13.36 -8.16 -2.74
C SER A 117 -14.27 -8.53 -3.89
N GLN A 118 -14.54 -7.61 -4.82
CA GLN A 118 -15.35 -7.87 -6.03
C GLN A 118 -14.74 -8.93 -6.95
N ASN A 119 -13.43 -9.06 -6.91
CA ASN A 119 -12.68 -10.04 -7.70
C ASN A 119 -12.29 -11.29 -6.90
N ASN A 120 -12.89 -11.50 -5.73
CA ASN A 120 -12.63 -12.63 -4.83
C ASN A 120 -11.17 -12.77 -4.41
N LEU A 121 -10.48 -11.64 -4.27
CA LEU A 121 -9.09 -11.60 -3.80
C LEU A 121 -9.03 -11.25 -2.32
N PRO A 122 -8.07 -11.80 -1.58
CA PRO A 122 -7.93 -11.50 -0.17
C PRO A 122 -7.45 -10.06 0.06
N VAL A 123 -7.89 -9.46 1.16
CA VAL A 123 -7.34 -8.21 1.68
C VAL A 123 -6.47 -8.55 2.88
N TRP A 124 -5.18 -8.56 2.66
CA TRP A 124 -4.22 -9.02 3.67
C TRP A 124 -4.19 -8.15 4.91
N ALA A 125 -4.38 -6.85 4.74
CA ALA A 125 -4.41 -5.89 5.84
C ALA A 125 -5.51 -6.18 6.86
N GLU A 126 -6.68 -6.61 6.42
CA GLU A 126 -7.77 -6.99 7.33
C GLU A 126 -7.43 -8.26 8.11
N ASN A 127 -6.74 -9.18 7.49
CA ASN A 127 -6.34 -10.43 8.13
C ASN A 127 -5.27 -10.21 9.21
N LEU A 128 -4.42 -9.20 9.06
CA LEU A 128 -3.42 -8.84 10.06
C LEU A 128 -4.02 -8.16 11.31
N GLY A 129 -5.15 -7.47 11.15
CA GLY A 129 -5.86 -6.81 12.24
C GLY A 129 -6.81 -7.72 13.00
N ARG A 130 -7.08 -8.92 12.51
CA ARG A 130 -7.89 -9.93 13.19
C ARG A 130 -6.97 -10.81 14.00
N GLU A 131 -6.87 -10.50 15.25
CA GLU A 131 -6.27 -11.41 16.20
C GLU A 131 -7.03 -12.73 16.16
N CYS A 132 -6.29 -13.80 16.28
CA CYS A 132 -6.87 -15.09 16.46
C CYS A 132 -7.59 -15.63 15.22
N PRO A 133 -6.88 -15.91 14.13
CA PRO A 133 -7.43 -16.73 13.06
C PRO A 133 -7.92 -18.09 13.57
N ILE A 134 -7.40 -18.50 14.69
CA ILE A 134 -7.78 -19.71 15.41
C ILE A 134 -9.20 -19.64 15.96
N CYS A 135 -9.68 -18.44 16.26
CA CYS A 135 -11.02 -18.27 16.80
C CYS A 135 -12.09 -18.62 15.77
N GLY A 136 -11.75 -18.59 14.50
CA GLY A 136 -12.62 -19.04 13.41
C GLY A 136 -12.55 -20.52 13.11
N ILE A 137 -11.64 -21.24 13.71
CA ILE A 137 -11.46 -22.67 13.52
C ILE A 137 -12.29 -23.45 14.51
N LYS A 138 -13.17 -24.22 14.00
CA LYS A 138 -13.97 -25.11 14.82
C LYS A 138 -13.83 -26.53 14.33
#